data_0fe66088d973ae0930adebe90552c468
#
_entry.id   0fe66088d973ae0930adebe90552c468
#
_cell.length_a   1.000
_cell.length_b   1.000
_cell.length_c   1.000
_cell.angle_alpha   90.00
_cell.angle_beta   90.00
_cell.angle_gamma   90.00
#
_symmetry.space_group_name_H-M   'P 1'
#
loop_
_entity.id
_entity.type
_entity.pdbx_description
1 polymer ?
#
loop_
_entity_poly.entity_id
_entity_poly.type
_entity_poly.pdbx_seq_one_letter_code
_entity_poly.pdbx_strand_id
1 'polypeptide(L)'
;MKIYHLYRQQHLNMTLIDAWEFFSSPYHLNDITPDFFHVTITSNVPEKIYAGLMISYEMKAVGGIPMAWLSEISHCDEPRRFVYEQRIGPFKFWSHEVCLTQQQNGILLEDIMVYAMPLGWLGQLINSMLIASKLEHIFDTRRDYLQSKWKAEINASLM
;
A
#
# COMPACT_ATOMS: atom_id res chain seq x y z
N MET A 1 23.16 -3.13 7.93
CA MET A 1 21.68 -3.12 7.85
C MET A 1 21.29 -3.78 6.54
N LYS A 2 20.39 -4.76 6.58
CA LYS A 2 19.86 -5.40 5.36
C LYS A 2 18.62 -4.66 4.90
N ILE A 3 18.56 -4.33 3.61
CA ILE A 3 17.42 -3.68 2.96
C ILE A 3 16.69 -4.75 2.15
N TYR A 4 15.38 -4.75 2.22
CA TYR A 4 14.49 -5.65 1.51
C TYR A 4 13.67 -4.86 0.51
N HIS A 5 13.37 -5.47 -0.62
CA HIS A 5 12.58 -4.91 -1.69
C HIS A 5 11.39 -5.83 -1.99
N LEU A 6 10.24 -5.24 -2.20
CA LEU A 6 9.06 -5.92 -2.73
C LEU A 6 8.52 -5.09 -3.88
N TYR A 7 8.32 -5.74 -5.01
CA TYR A 7 7.76 -5.12 -6.21
C TYR A 7 6.53 -5.92 -6.65
N ARG A 8 5.46 -5.20 -6.96
CA ARG A 8 4.23 -5.76 -7.52
C ARG A 8 3.73 -4.87 -8.64
N GLN A 9 3.13 -5.51 -9.64
CA GLN A 9 2.45 -4.79 -10.71
C GLN A 9 1.11 -5.46 -11.01
N GLN A 10 0.14 -4.65 -11.43
CA GLN A 10 -1.19 -5.10 -11.78
C GLN A 10 -1.82 -4.21 -12.84
N HIS A 11 -2.44 -4.82 -13.86
CA HIS A 11 -3.29 -4.09 -14.81
C HIS A 11 -4.71 -3.99 -14.27
N LEU A 12 -5.27 -2.77 -14.31
CA LEU A 12 -6.63 -2.47 -13.87
C LEU A 12 -7.39 -1.77 -14.98
N ASN A 13 -8.63 -2.20 -15.22
CA ASN A 13 -9.51 -1.61 -16.23
C ASN A 13 -10.24 -0.38 -15.67
N MET A 14 -9.51 0.70 -15.55
CA MET A 14 -10.01 1.98 -15.05
C MET A 14 -9.22 3.12 -15.67
N THR A 15 -9.76 4.34 -15.61
CA THR A 15 -9.03 5.52 -16.07
C THR A 15 -7.94 5.91 -15.07
N LEU A 16 -6.93 6.64 -15.54
CA LEU A 16 -5.88 7.17 -14.66
C LEU A 16 -6.44 8.10 -13.56
N ILE A 17 -7.47 8.87 -13.90
CA ILE A 17 -8.12 9.78 -12.95
C ILE A 17 -8.88 9.01 -11.87
N ASP A 18 -9.68 7.99 -12.25
CA ASP A 18 -10.40 7.16 -11.28
C ASP A 18 -9.43 6.40 -10.38
N ALA A 19 -8.32 5.91 -10.95
CA ALA A 19 -7.26 5.27 -10.19
C ALA A 19 -6.63 6.24 -9.18
N TRP A 20 -6.30 7.45 -9.63
CA TRP A 20 -5.76 8.46 -8.72
C TRP A 20 -6.73 8.79 -7.59
N GLU A 21 -8.00 9.03 -7.89
CA GLU A 21 -9.02 9.34 -6.87
C GLU A 21 -9.17 8.21 -5.85
N PHE A 22 -9.12 6.97 -6.29
CA PHE A 22 -9.18 5.82 -5.39
C PHE A 22 -7.91 5.70 -4.52
N PHE A 23 -6.72 5.65 -5.14
CA PHE A 23 -5.48 5.38 -4.42
C PHE A 23 -4.97 6.57 -3.59
N SER A 24 -5.31 7.80 -3.96
CA SER A 24 -4.95 9.01 -3.23
C SER A 24 -5.88 9.34 -2.05
N SER A 25 -6.94 8.58 -1.85
CA SER A 25 -7.83 8.76 -0.71
C SER A 25 -7.41 7.87 0.46
N PRO A 26 -7.05 8.44 1.63
CA PRO A 26 -6.72 7.65 2.81
C PRO A 26 -7.86 6.73 3.28
N TYR A 27 -9.10 7.08 2.97
CA TYR A 27 -10.29 6.32 3.39
C TYR A 27 -10.40 4.94 2.73
N HIS A 28 -9.79 4.74 1.56
CA HIS A 28 -9.76 3.43 0.88
C HIS A 28 -8.66 2.49 1.37
N LEU A 29 -7.85 2.93 2.35
CA LEU A 29 -6.78 2.08 2.90
C LEU A 29 -7.32 0.76 3.47
N ASN A 30 -8.46 0.80 4.15
CA ASN A 30 -9.08 -0.40 4.72
C ASN A 30 -9.58 -1.36 3.63
N ASP A 31 -10.03 -0.84 2.49
CA ASP A 31 -10.53 -1.67 1.39
C ASP A 31 -9.44 -2.57 0.79
N ILE A 32 -8.19 -2.11 0.84
CA ILE A 32 -7.03 -2.77 0.25
C ILE A 32 -6.07 -3.37 1.28
N THR A 33 -6.45 -3.36 2.56
CA THR A 33 -5.68 -3.95 3.66
C THR A 33 -6.46 -5.13 4.25
N PRO A 34 -5.83 -6.28 4.50
CA PRO A 34 -6.52 -7.43 5.11
C PRO A 34 -7.15 -7.08 6.46
N ASP A 35 -8.38 -7.53 6.67
CA ASP A 35 -9.20 -7.23 7.86
C ASP A 35 -8.50 -7.52 9.19
N PHE A 36 -7.63 -8.52 9.24
CA PHE A 36 -6.96 -8.90 10.49
C PHE A 36 -5.97 -7.85 11.03
N PHE A 37 -5.57 -6.87 10.20
CA PHE A 37 -4.76 -5.74 10.68
C PHE A 37 -5.59 -4.69 11.40
N HIS A 38 -6.91 -4.66 11.22
CA HIS A 38 -7.81 -3.69 11.85
C HIS A 38 -7.26 -2.26 11.82
N VAL A 39 -6.97 -1.77 10.62
CA VAL A 39 -6.40 -0.43 10.44
C VAL A 39 -7.47 0.62 10.73
N THR A 40 -7.16 1.55 11.63
CA THR A 40 -8.03 2.69 11.96
C THR A 40 -7.23 3.97 11.83
N ILE A 41 -7.69 4.90 10.99
CA ILE A 41 -7.11 6.24 10.89
C ILE A 41 -7.48 7.02 12.14
N THR A 42 -6.49 7.53 12.86
CA THR A 42 -6.66 8.28 14.12
C THR A 42 -6.42 9.77 13.99
N SER A 43 -5.83 10.22 12.87
CA SER A 43 -5.69 11.65 12.57
C SER A 43 -6.85 12.15 11.70
N ASN A 44 -7.08 13.46 11.73
CA ASN A 44 -7.95 14.10 10.76
C ASN A 44 -7.23 14.17 9.42
N VAL A 45 -7.82 13.57 8.37
CA VAL A 45 -7.21 13.49 7.03
C VAL A 45 -8.14 14.12 6.00
N PRO A 46 -7.57 14.75 4.95
CA PRO A 46 -8.35 15.25 3.81
C PRO A 46 -8.83 14.09 2.93
N GLU A 47 -9.71 14.39 1.99
CA GLU A 47 -10.15 13.41 0.98
C GLU A 47 -9.03 12.95 0.05
N LYS A 48 -8.08 13.83 -0.25
CA LYS A 48 -6.93 13.56 -1.11
C LYS A 48 -5.61 13.86 -0.40
N ILE A 49 -4.62 13.02 -0.64
CA ILE A 49 -3.27 13.21 -0.12
C ILE A 49 -2.56 14.38 -0.81
N TYR A 50 -1.56 14.91 -0.12
CA TYR A 50 -0.59 15.90 -0.64
C TYR A 50 0.78 15.68 0.02
N ALA A 51 1.84 16.18 -0.59
CA ALA A 51 3.20 16.06 -0.04
C ALA A 51 3.31 16.80 1.31
N GLY A 52 3.82 16.12 2.32
CA GLY A 52 3.91 16.61 3.71
C GLY A 52 2.73 16.21 4.60
N LEU A 53 1.68 15.56 4.06
CA LEU A 53 0.57 15.07 4.86
C LEU A 53 1.04 13.96 5.81
N MET A 54 0.72 14.14 7.10
CA MET A 54 0.96 13.14 8.15
C MET A 54 -0.33 12.39 8.45
N ILE A 55 -0.28 11.06 8.42
CA ILE A 55 -1.44 10.20 8.66
C ILE A 55 -1.10 9.23 9.78
N SER A 56 -1.87 9.31 10.88
CA SER A 56 -1.75 8.38 12.01
C SER A 56 -2.75 7.25 11.90
N TYR A 57 -2.29 6.05 12.20
CA TYR A 57 -3.10 4.84 12.24
C TYR A 57 -2.91 4.09 13.55
N GLU A 58 -3.93 3.42 13.98
CA GLU A 58 -3.84 2.27 14.87
C GLU A 58 -4.09 1.01 14.08
N MET A 59 -3.26 0.00 14.29
CA MET A 59 -3.42 -1.30 13.64
C MET A 59 -2.97 -2.43 14.59
N LYS A 60 -3.33 -3.65 14.25
CA LYS A 60 -2.82 -4.83 14.95
C LYS A 60 -1.60 -5.38 14.24
N ALA A 61 -0.49 -5.49 14.97
CA ALA A 61 0.71 -6.19 14.50
C ALA A 61 0.49 -7.71 14.45
N VAL A 62 1.52 -8.43 14.00
CA VAL A 62 1.57 -9.88 14.07
C VAL A 62 1.33 -10.34 15.53
N GLY A 63 0.38 -11.26 15.74
CA GLY A 63 -0.03 -11.70 17.08
C GLY A 63 -1.12 -10.84 17.72
N GLY A 64 -1.73 -9.89 16.99
CA GLY A 64 -2.85 -9.08 17.49
C GLY A 64 -2.46 -7.94 18.43
N ILE A 65 -1.17 -7.62 18.55
CA ILE A 65 -0.66 -6.57 19.44
C ILE A 65 -1.01 -5.20 18.83
N PRO A 66 -1.69 -4.30 19.59
CA PRO A 66 -1.97 -2.95 19.13
C PRO A 66 -0.67 -2.18 18.84
N MET A 67 -0.65 -1.46 17.73
CA MET A 67 0.52 -0.71 17.29
C MET A 67 0.09 0.61 16.67
N ALA A 68 0.76 1.68 17.09
CA ALA A 68 0.63 2.98 16.44
C ALA A 68 1.55 3.06 15.21
N TRP A 69 1.05 3.66 14.15
CA TRP A 69 1.80 3.90 12.93
C TRP A 69 1.59 5.34 12.47
N LEU A 70 2.66 6.03 12.14
CA LEU A 70 2.62 7.36 11.54
C LEU A 70 3.31 7.32 10.20
N SER A 71 2.58 7.66 9.14
CA SER A 71 3.13 7.85 7.80
C SER A 71 3.18 9.31 7.41
N GLU A 72 4.15 9.67 6.59
CA GLU A 72 4.20 10.92 5.84
C GLU A 72 4.09 10.63 4.35
N ILE A 73 3.28 11.39 3.65
CA ILE A 73 3.33 11.44 2.18
C ILE A 73 4.55 12.29 1.81
N SER A 74 5.68 11.64 1.55
CA SER A 74 6.94 12.34 1.29
C SER A 74 7.02 12.89 -0.14
N HIS A 75 6.24 12.33 -1.06
CA HIS A 75 6.15 12.78 -2.44
C HIS A 75 4.74 12.58 -3.00
N CYS A 76 4.26 13.52 -3.81
CA CYS A 76 2.96 13.44 -4.48
C CYS A 76 3.04 14.14 -5.84
N ASP A 77 2.91 13.38 -6.92
CA ASP A 77 2.89 13.83 -8.32
C ASP A 77 1.58 13.35 -8.96
N GLU A 78 0.53 14.14 -8.77
CA GLU A 78 -0.81 13.86 -9.30
C GLU A 78 -0.84 13.91 -10.82
N PRO A 79 -1.48 12.97 -11.52
CA PRO A 79 -2.19 11.76 -11.02
C PRO A 79 -1.37 10.48 -11.16
N ARG A 80 -0.04 10.56 -11.07
CA ARG A 80 0.86 9.47 -11.50
C ARG A 80 1.53 8.72 -10.37
N ARG A 81 1.88 9.41 -9.26
CA ARG A 81 2.77 8.82 -8.28
C ARG A 81 2.65 9.48 -6.91
N PHE A 82 2.72 8.68 -5.87
CA PHE A 82 2.96 9.16 -4.52
C PHE A 82 3.82 8.18 -3.74
N VAL A 83 4.50 8.71 -2.72
CA VAL A 83 5.34 7.93 -1.82
C VAL A 83 4.91 8.22 -0.40
N TYR A 84 4.73 7.17 0.40
CA TYR A 84 4.54 7.30 1.82
C TYR A 84 5.61 6.53 2.59
N GLU A 85 6.10 7.19 3.64
CA GLU A 85 7.18 6.70 4.47
C GLU A 85 6.73 6.61 5.92
N GLN A 86 7.16 5.56 6.61
CA GLN A 86 6.93 5.44 8.03
C GLN A 86 7.81 6.43 8.78
N ARG A 87 7.20 7.27 9.61
CA ARG A 87 7.88 8.14 10.59
C ARG A 87 7.92 7.51 11.98
N ILE A 88 6.84 6.84 12.38
CA ILE A 88 6.74 6.04 13.61
C ILE A 88 6.14 4.70 13.24
N GLY A 89 6.71 3.61 13.76
CA GLY A 89 6.24 2.26 13.50
C GLY A 89 7.32 1.20 13.76
N PRO A 90 7.07 -0.06 13.42
CA PRO A 90 7.93 -1.18 13.82
C PRO A 90 9.18 -1.36 12.96
N PHE A 91 9.25 -0.74 11.79
CA PHE A 91 10.38 -0.86 10.89
C PHE A 91 11.46 0.18 11.20
N LYS A 92 12.71 -0.16 10.96
CA LYS A 92 13.79 0.80 11.00
C LYS A 92 13.73 1.79 9.84
N PHE A 93 13.26 1.30 8.71
CA PHE A 93 13.00 2.06 7.49
C PHE A 93 11.82 1.43 6.76
N TRP A 94 10.95 2.26 6.21
CA TRP A 94 9.83 1.86 5.36
C TRP A 94 9.52 2.97 4.38
N SER A 95 9.53 2.65 3.11
CA SER A 95 9.09 3.52 2.02
C SER A 95 8.26 2.69 1.04
N HIS A 96 7.10 3.18 0.67
CA HIS A 96 6.23 2.56 -0.31
C HIS A 96 5.82 3.58 -1.36
N GLU A 97 6.23 3.35 -2.58
CA GLU A 97 5.88 4.13 -3.74
C GLU A 97 4.77 3.43 -4.52
N VAL A 98 3.75 4.21 -4.89
CA VAL A 98 2.65 3.78 -5.75
C VAL A 98 2.74 4.57 -7.05
N CYS A 99 2.88 3.87 -8.17
CA CYS A 99 2.93 4.46 -9.51
C CYS A 99 1.72 4.01 -10.32
N LEU A 100 1.13 4.97 -11.03
CA LEU A 100 -0.02 4.78 -11.93
C LEU A 100 0.37 5.21 -13.34
N THR A 101 0.40 4.28 -14.26
CA THR A 101 0.78 4.55 -15.65
C THR A 101 -0.39 4.25 -16.58
N GLN A 102 -0.79 5.24 -17.40
CA GLN A 102 -1.83 5.05 -18.40
C GLN A 102 -1.39 3.99 -19.42
N GLN A 103 -2.28 3.07 -19.71
CA GLN A 103 -2.13 2.03 -20.72
C GLN A 103 -3.24 2.14 -21.76
N GLN A 104 -3.14 1.41 -22.86
CA GLN A 104 -4.13 1.42 -23.93
C GLN A 104 -5.53 1.01 -23.44
N ASN A 105 -5.60 0.00 -22.54
CA ASN A 105 -6.85 -0.51 -21.97
C ASN A 105 -6.81 -0.45 -20.42
N GLY A 106 -6.76 0.76 -19.86
CA GLY A 106 -6.73 0.95 -18.42
C GLY A 106 -5.41 1.52 -17.90
N ILE A 107 -4.97 1.07 -16.75
CA ILE A 107 -3.73 1.52 -16.11
C ILE A 107 -2.85 0.33 -15.72
N LEU A 108 -1.55 0.57 -15.61
CA LEU A 108 -0.61 -0.24 -14.85
C LEU A 108 -0.43 0.39 -13.47
N LEU A 109 -0.78 -0.36 -12.43
CA LEU A 109 -0.46 -0.06 -11.05
C LEU A 109 0.85 -0.75 -10.69
N GLU A 110 1.81 -0.02 -10.13
CA GLU A 110 3.05 -0.55 -9.62
C GLU A 110 3.22 -0.16 -8.15
N ASP A 111 3.52 -1.14 -7.32
CA ASP A 111 3.85 -0.99 -5.90
C ASP A 111 5.34 -1.30 -5.72
N ILE A 112 6.10 -0.32 -5.26
CA ILE A 112 7.54 -0.44 -5.01
C ILE A 112 7.78 -0.18 -3.54
N MET A 113 8.06 -1.23 -2.79
CA MET A 113 8.28 -1.13 -1.35
C MET A 113 9.71 -1.46 -0.99
N VAL A 114 10.31 -0.60 -0.16
CA VAL A 114 11.65 -0.77 0.39
C VAL A 114 11.57 -0.67 1.90
N TYR A 115 12.10 -1.65 2.61
CA TYR A 115 12.06 -1.65 4.07
C TYR A 115 13.29 -2.26 4.71
N ALA A 116 13.51 -1.94 5.97
CA ALA A 116 14.55 -2.53 6.81
C ALA A 116 14.01 -2.84 8.20
N MET A 117 14.42 -4.00 8.73
CA MET A 117 14.05 -4.42 10.07
C MET A 117 14.96 -3.79 11.13
N PRO A 118 14.44 -3.48 12.32
CA PRO A 118 15.27 -3.13 13.48
C PRO A 118 16.04 -4.37 14.00
N LEU A 119 16.85 -4.20 15.02
CA LEU A 119 17.54 -5.26 15.77
C LEU A 119 18.56 -6.11 14.95
N GLY A 120 19.12 -5.57 13.89
CA GLY A 120 20.21 -6.21 13.15
C GLY A 120 19.92 -7.64 12.68
N TRP A 121 20.72 -8.64 13.13
CA TRP A 121 20.56 -10.04 12.70
C TRP A 121 19.27 -10.69 13.21
N LEU A 122 18.80 -10.32 14.40
CA LEU A 122 17.54 -10.82 14.96
C LEU A 122 16.35 -10.33 14.12
N GLY A 123 16.37 -9.05 13.69
CA GLY A 123 15.38 -8.51 12.77
C GLY A 123 15.38 -9.23 11.42
N GLN A 124 16.55 -9.63 10.92
CA GLN A 124 16.64 -10.42 9.68
C GLN A 124 15.99 -11.81 9.84
N LEU A 125 16.19 -12.46 10.98
CA LEU A 125 15.55 -13.74 11.27
C LEU A 125 14.04 -13.61 11.35
N ILE A 126 13.52 -12.61 12.07
CA ILE A 126 12.09 -12.30 12.16
C ILE A 126 11.50 -12.00 10.77
N ASN A 127 12.21 -11.22 9.94
CA ASN A 127 11.78 -10.95 8.59
C ASN A 127 11.64 -12.23 7.76
N SER A 128 12.66 -13.09 7.77
CA SER A 128 12.63 -14.31 6.96
C SER A 128 11.56 -15.30 7.39
N MET A 129 11.20 -15.32 8.68
CA MET A 129 10.22 -16.27 9.22
C MET A 129 8.76 -15.74 9.16
N LEU A 130 8.55 -14.44 9.32
CA LEU A 130 7.21 -13.90 9.55
C LEU A 130 6.86 -12.70 8.66
N ILE A 131 7.72 -11.70 8.57
CA ILE A 131 7.36 -10.40 7.97
C ILE A 131 7.21 -10.51 6.46
N ALA A 132 8.16 -11.15 5.79
CA ALA A 132 8.13 -11.28 4.33
C ALA A 132 6.83 -11.96 3.85
N SER A 133 6.44 -13.09 4.45
CA SER A 133 5.22 -13.79 4.09
C SER A 133 3.95 -12.99 4.40
N LYS A 134 3.95 -12.18 5.48
CA LYS A 134 2.82 -11.30 5.81
C LYS A 134 2.68 -10.16 4.80
N LEU A 135 3.77 -9.57 4.38
CA LEU A 135 3.76 -8.54 3.34
C LEU A 135 3.28 -9.10 2.00
N GLU A 136 3.77 -10.28 1.60
CA GLU A 136 3.25 -10.98 0.43
C GLU A 136 1.74 -11.17 0.51
N HIS A 137 1.22 -11.64 1.63
CA HIS A 137 -0.20 -11.84 1.84
C HIS A 137 -1.01 -10.54 1.77
N ILE A 138 -0.49 -9.42 2.29
CA ILE A 138 -1.12 -8.10 2.15
C ILE A 138 -1.28 -7.74 0.68
N PHE A 139 -0.22 -7.87 -0.10
CA PHE A 139 -0.25 -7.51 -1.51
C PHE A 139 -1.09 -8.49 -2.35
N ASP A 140 -1.13 -9.75 -2.00
CA ASP A 140 -2.01 -10.73 -2.64
C ASP A 140 -3.48 -10.40 -2.37
N THR A 141 -3.85 -10.10 -1.13
CA THR A 141 -5.22 -9.67 -0.77
C THR A 141 -5.60 -8.38 -1.50
N ARG A 142 -4.70 -7.39 -1.54
CA ARG A 142 -4.88 -6.14 -2.28
C ARG A 142 -5.12 -6.41 -3.76
N ARG A 143 -4.27 -7.22 -4.37
CA ARG A 143 -4.40 -7.61 -5.78
C ARG A 143 -5.76 -8.24 -6.06
N ASP A 144 -6.18 -9.19 -5.26
CA ASP A 144 -7.41 -9.93 -5.46
C ASP A 144 -8.64 -9.03 -5.28
N TYR A 145 -8.63 -8.13 -4.30
CA TYR A 145 -9.66 -7.11 -4.12
C TYR A 145 -9.77 -6.18 -5.35
N LEU A 146 -8.65 -5.61 -5.78
CA LEU A 146 -8.60 -4.72 -6.93
C LEU A 146 -9.04 -5.44 -8.22
N GLN A 147 -8.61 -6.67 -8.41
CA GLN A 147 -9.01 -7.51 -9.54
C GLN A 147 -10.50 -7.80 -9.55
N SER A 148 -11.11 -8.04 -8.38
CA SER A 148 -12.55 -8.30 -8.28
C SER A 148 -13.40 -7.07 -8.58
N LYS A 149 -12.91 -5.90 -8.16
CA LYS A 149 -13.62 -4.63 -8.29
C LYS A 149 -13.51 -4.02 -9.69
N TRP A 150 -12.35 -4.15 -10.33
CA TRP A 150 -12.05 -3.58 -11.66
C TRP A 150 -11.60 -4.63 -12.68
N LYS A 151 -12.19 -5.81 -12.59
CA LYS A 151 -12.02 -6.84 -13.60
C LYS A 151 -12.58 -6.33 -14.93
N ALA A 152 -11.79 -6.38 -15.98
CA ALA A 152 -12.27 -6.04 -17.31
C ALA A 152 -13.57 -6.80 -17.60
N GLU A 153 -14.61 -6.11 -18.00
CA GLU A 153 -15.76 -6.69 -18.69
C GLU A 153 -15.27 -7.16 -20.08
N ILE A 154 -14.57 -8.28 -20.13
CA ILE A 154 -14.08 -8.87 -21.39
C ILE A 154 -15.21 -9.58 -22.14
N ASN A 155 -16.41 -9.73 -21.59
CA ASN A 155 -17.42 -10.62 -22.16
C ASN A 155 -18.79 -10.02 -22.47
N ALA A 156 -18.95 -8.72 -22.65
CA ALA A 156 -20.26 -8.15 -23.05
C ALA A 156 -20.33 -7.64 -24.50
N SER A 157 -19.27 -7.76 -25.31
CA SER A 157 -19.26 -7.21 -26.68
C SER A 157 -18.94 -8.20 -27.80
N LEU A 158 -19.04 -9.50 -27.54
CA LEU A 158 -18.88 -10.53 -28.55
C LEU A 158 -20.04 -11.55 -28.54
N MET A 159 -21.28 -11.05 -28.46
CA MET A 159 -22.47 -11.80 -28.89
C MET A 159 -23.34 -10.91 -29.79
#